data_c10f9e0a6899d1913d8435eecfbbe180
#
_entry.id   c10f9e0a6899d1913d8435eecfbbe180
#
_cell.length_a   1.000
_cell.length_b   1.000
_cell.length_c   1.000
_cell.angle_alpha   90.00
_cell.angle_beta   90.00
_cell.angle_gamma   90.00
#
_symmetry.space_group_name_H-M   'P 1'
#
loop_
_entity.id
_entity.type
_entity.pdbx_description
1 polymer ?
#
loop_
_entity_poly.entity_id
_entity_poly.type
_entity_poly.pdbx_seq_one_letter_code
_entity_poly.pdbx_strand_id
1 'polypeptide(L)'
;MSEEAHTHLLPACRRQRLALLVLVSLHVMVALTMLINQIRPPQIDVAQAGIPELTKISDFLASLVYWQYLPGWALLAVLSAVAWGHLRYAEARHVPPHRRERVARRYRRALVTTLLVLPASKIPSLLDLMAWPGAHALAFLLCLPTTLYALWLVHHMQRFRRVPVPVLMTALAWGAVIATGFGLTMNEWWKSFSTLHFPLPENPLDLTHLKDIGLPMITGVFEELGKGAGVAILFLLHRRHFDSVVSGIVVGAATGLGFNFAESVTYMAAFGGSGAGFHFWARQVAGLMAAHTAFTAITGAAFGIARQLHSRPQQITTIALGLCTAASAHFCNNAMLDYLAKESRTWFTADEALDVLVLTPAQLLLFQGPLVLLYVLLLRRGLRSQEGGLREALADLPRPAQDVINAREAAVLLSPARRFRLKVDALRAAGSLRHGVTAYHRLSRLHSAQLSLATERWHHLRGERDPSAPDEETLHAQILRLKAAV
;
A
#
# COMPACT_ATOMS: atom_id res chain seq x y z
N MET A 1 24.40 1.78 -29.35
CA MET A 1 23.68 2.18 -28.12
C MET A 1 24.06 3.62 -27.90
N SER A 2 23.14 4.54 -28.18
CA SER A 2 23.36 5.98 -28.22
C SER A 2 23.68 6.56 -26.83
N GLU A 3 24.34 7.68 -26.78
CA GLU A 3 24.69 8.45 -25.59
C GLU A 3 23.44 8.80 -24.75
N GLU A 4 22.28 8.92 -25.37
CA GLU A 4 20.96 9.09 -24.73
C GLU A 4 20.56 7.92 -23.84
N ALA A 5 20.86 6.67 -24.20
CA ALA A 5 20.59 5.50 -23.34
C ALA A 5 21.38 5.55 -22.03
N HIS A 6 22.49 6.28 -21.96
CA HIS A 6 23.33 6.41 -20.77
C HIS A 6 22.81 7.43 -19.77
N THR A 7 22.19 8.52 -20.24
CA THR A 7 21.62 9.55 -19.35
C THR A 7 20.39 9.03 -18.57
N HIS A 8 19.71 8.02 -19.07
CA HIS A 8 18.51 7.45 -18.46
C HIS A 8 18.78 6.42 -17.34
N LEU A 9 19.95 5.76 -17.35
CA LEU A 9 20.30 4.74 -16.35
C LEU A 9 20.57 5.33 -14.95
N LEU A 10 21.15 6.51 -14.87
CA LEU A 10 21.52 7.15 -13.59
C LEU A 10 20.32 7.49 -12.69
N PRO A 11 19.23 8.09 -13.19
CA PRO A 11 18.03 8.36 -12.38
C PRO A 11 17.33 7.08 -11.94
N ALA A 12 17.29 6.04 -12.79
CA ALA A 12 16.70 4.75 -12.43
C ALA A 12 17.50 4.06 -11.31
N CYS A 13 18.82 4.04 -11.39
CA CYS A 13 19.69 3.49 -10.35
C CYS A 13 19.53 4.22 -9.02
N ARG A 14 19.37 5.55 -9.04
CA ARG A 14 19.14 6.33 -7.82
C ARG A 14 17.81 5.97 -7.16
N ARG A 15 16.74 5.80 -7.93
CA ARG A 15 15.42 5.41 -7.41
C ARG A 15 15.46 4.01 -6.80
N GLN A 16 16.10 3.06 -7.47
CA GLN A 16 16.31 1.71 -6.96
C GLN A 16 17.11 1.70 -5.65
N ARG A 17 18.13 2.57 -5.53
CA ARG A 17 18.89 2.74 -4.30
C ARG A 17 18.02 3.25 -3.15
N LEU A 18 17.17 4.25 -3.39
CA LEU A 18 16.25 4.76 -2.37
C LEU A 18 15.23 3.71 -1.95
N ALA A 19 14.68 2.94 -2.90
CA ALA A 19 13.77 1.83 -2.59
C ALA A 19 14.45 0.76 -1.71
N LEU A 20 15.72 0.44 -1.98
CA LEU A 20 16.50 -0.46 -1.15
C LEU A 20 16.73 0.10 0.25
N LEU A 21 17.05 1.41 0.37
CA LEU A 21 17.25 2.03 1.67
C LEU A 21 15.97 1.97 2.53
N VAL A 22 14.78 2.15 1.93
CA VAL A 22 13.50 1.97 2.62
C VAL A 22 13.35 0.54 3.13
N LEU A 23 13.63 -0.46 2.29
CA LEU A 23 13.61 -1.86 2.70
C LEU A 23 14.58 -2.16 3.84
N VAL A 24 15.83 -1.69 3.71
CA VAL A 24 16.86 -1.86 4.74
C VAL A 24 16.42 -1.22 6.06
N SER A 25 15.81 -0.05 6.01
CA SER A 25 15.34 0.63 7.23
C SER A 25 14.31 -0.20 7.99
N LEU A 26 13.36 -0.84 7.31
CA LEU A 26 12.40 -1.74 7.96
C LEU A 26 13.09 -2.93 8.64
N HIS A 27 14.10 -3.51 7.97
CA HIS A 27 14.84 -4.64 8.53
C HIS A 27 15.74 -4.26 9.69
N VAL A 28 16.37 -3.08 9.62
CA VAL A 28 17.15 -2.53 10.72
C VAL A 28 16.26 -2.30 11.94
N MET A 29 15.05 -1.79 11.77
CA MET A 29 14.10 -1.65 12.88
C MET A 29 13.80 -3.00 13.53
N VAL A 30 13.47 -4.03 12.76
CA VAL A 30 13.23 -5.39 13.30
C VAL A 30 14.49 -5.94 13.97
N ALA A 31 15.67 -5.78 13.38
CA ALA A 31 16.92 -6.26 13.96
C ALA A 31 17.28 -5.54 15.27
N LEU A 32 17.01 -4.24 15.38
CA LEU A 32 17.22 -3.49 16.61
C LEU A 32 16.29 -3.96 17.73
N THR A 33 15.01 -4.23 17.42
CA THR A 33 14.08 -4.78 18.42
C THR A 33 14.54 -6.16 18.91
N MET A 34 15.01 -7.00 18.00
CA MET A 34 15.58 -8.31 18.34
C MET A 34 16.84 -8.17 19.21
N LEU A 35 17.74 -7.25 18.87
CA LEU A 35 18.94 -6.99 19.66
C LEU A 35 18.60 -6.51 21.07
N ILE A 36 17.62 -5.65 21.23
CA ILE A 36 17.14 -5.19 22.54
C ILE A 36 16.64 -6.38 23.36
N ASN A 37 15.87 -7.29 22.77
CA ASN A 37 15.41 -8.50 23.43
C ASN A 37 16.56 -9.44 23.85
N GLN A 38 17.67 -9.47 23.09
CA GLN A 38 18.86 -10.26 23.48
C GLN A 38 19.63 -9.64 24.65
N ILE A 39 19.76 -8.32 24.66
CA ILE A 39 20.45 -7.61 25.74
C ILE A 39 19.63 -7.66 27.02
N ARG A 40 18.32 -7.65 26.90
CA ARG A 40 17.37 -7.66 28.01
C ARG A 40 16.22 -8.64 27.70
N PRO A 41 16.52 -9.97 27.82
CA PRO A 41 15.53 -10.97 27.52
C PRO A 41 14.31 -10.80 28.43
N PRO A 42 13.10 -10.98 27.88
CA PRO A 42 11.89 -10.99 28.67
C PRO A 42 11.98 -12.10 29.72
N GLN A 43 12.02 -11.74 30.98
CA GLN A 43 11.87 -12.69 32.08
C GLN A 43 10.37 -13.05 32.15
N ILE A 44 9.95 -13.99 31.32
CA ILE A 44 8.64 -14.61 31.50
C ILE A 44 8.81 -15.58 32.66
N ASP A 45 8.37 -15.18 33.83
CA ASP A 45 8.30 -16.09 34.97
C ASP A 45 7.15 -17.10 34.76
N VAL A 46 7.43 -18.11 33.94
CA VAL A 46 6.49 -19.18 33.59
C VAL A 46 6.16 -20.01 34.80
N ALA A 47 7.01 -19.99 35.84
CA ALA A 47 6.78 -20.68 37.11
C ALA A 47 5.57 -20.11 37.87
N GLN A 48 5.24 -18.85 37.71
CA GLN A 48 4.05 -18.24 38.32
C GLN A 48 2.73 -18.67 37.64
N ALA A 49 2.77 -19.15 36.41
CA ALA A 49 1.56 -19.54 35.68
C ALA A 49 1.03 -20.93 36.03
N GLY A 50 1.81 -21.76 36.72
CA GLY A 50 1.37 -23.08 37.27
C GLY A 50 0.95 -24.14 36.23
N ILE A 51 1.21 -23.94 34.94
CA ILE A 51 0.78 -24.81 33.85
C ILE A 51 2.00 -25.46 33.18
N PRO A 52 2.30 -26.76 33.46
CA PRO A 52 3.48 -27.47 32.90
C PRO A 52 3.50 -27.52 31.35
N GLU A 53 2.35 -27.41 30.70
CA GLU A 53 2.24 -27.43 29.24
C GLU A 53 2.67 -26.11 28.60
N LEU A 54 2.56 -24.99 29.33
CA LEU A 54 3.02 -23.68 28.88
C LEU A 54 4.57 -23.59 28.86
N THR A 55 5.30 -24.35 29.65
CA THR A 55 6.78 -24.42 29.62
C THR A 55 7.27 -25.00 28.30
N LYS A 56 6.66 -26.08 27.81
CA LYS A 56 7.00 -26.68 26.51
C LYS A 56 6.67 -25.76 25.36
N ILE A 57 5.56 -25.02 25.45
CA ILE A 57 5.16 -24.03 24.45
C ILE A 57 6.10 -22.83 24.51
N SER A 58 6.53 -22.38 25.69
CA SER A 58 7.49 -21.29 25.86
C SER A 58 8.86 -21.63 25.29
N ASP A 59 9.37 -22.84 25.52
CA ASP A 59 10.63 -23.30 24.95
C ASP A 59 10.54 -23.46 23.43
N PHE A 60 9.41 -23.90 22.92
CA PHE A 60 9.12 -23.95 21.49
C PHE A 60 9.02 -22.55 20.89
N LEU A 61 8.31 -21.61 21.52
CA LEU A 61 8.23 -20.23 21.09
C LEU A 61 9.59 -19.51 21.19
N ALA A 62 10.37 -19.79 22.23
CA ALA A 62 11.74 -19.28 22.35
C ALA A 62 12.65 -19.82 21.25
N SER A 63 12.51 -21.11 20.90
CA SER A 63 13.24 -21.70 19.78
C SER A 63 12.80 -21.09 18.44
N LEU A 64 11.51 -20.82 18.24
CA LEU A 64 10.99 -20.15 17.05
C LEU A 64 11.48 -18.71 16.94
N VAL A 65 11.52 -17.98 18.05
CA VAL A 65 12.13 -16.65 18.13
C VAL A 65 13.59 -16.74 17.70
N TYR A 66 14.34 -17.74 18.18
CA TYR A 66 15.74 -17.98 17.79
C TYR A 66 15.87 -18.25 16.28
N TRP A 67 15.01 -19.07 15.69
CA TRP A 67 14.98 -19.33 14.24
C TRP A 67 14.59 -18.10 13.41
N GLN A 68 13.82 -17.15 13.98
CA GLN A 68 13.58 -15.86 13.36
C GLN A 68 14.83 -14.95 13.34
N TYR A 69 15.70 -15.06 14.34
CA TYR A 69 16.96 -14.29 14.40
C TYR A 69 17.92 -14.66 13.27
N LEU A 70 18.06 -15.96 12.98
CA LEU A 70 19.01 -16.45 11.96
C LEU A 70 18.68 -15.90 10.55
N PRO A 71 17.43 -15.98 10.06
CA PRO A 71 17.05 -15.36 8.80
C PRO A 71 17.21 -13.82 8.81
N GLY A 72 16.92 -13.18 9.95
CA GLY A 72 17.10 -11.73 10.11
C GLY A 72 18.56 -11.30 9.97
N TRP A 73 19.48 -12.01 10.64
CA TRP A 73 20.92 -11.77 10.54
C TRP A 73 21.48 -12.09 9.16
N ALA A 74 21.08 -13.21 8.56
CA ALA A 74 21.46 -13.54 7.20
C ALA A 74 20.97 -12.49 6.20
N LEU A 75 19.74 -12.01 6.38
CA LEU A 75 19.17 -10.94 5.58
C LEU A 75 19.93 -9.63 5.76
N LEU A 76 20.29 -9.24 6.98
CA LEU A 76 21.12 -8.06 7.27
C LEU A 76 22.51 -8.17 6.62
N ALA A 77 23.12 -9.35 6.64
CA ALA A 77 24.39 -9.59 5.97
C ALA A 77 24.27 -9.45 4.44
N VAL A 78 23.20 -10.04 3.84
CA VAL A 78 22.91 -9.91 2.41
C VAL A 78 22.64 -8.45 2.04
N LEU A 79 21.83 -7.74 2.81
CA LEU A 79 21.50 -6.34 2.58
C LEU A 79 22.73 -5.42 2.75
N SER A 80 23.58 -5.70 3.75
CA SER A 80 24.84 -4.98 3.95
C SER A 80 25.79 -5.20 2.77
N ALA A 81 25.89 -6.45 2.27
CA ALA A 81 26.69 -6.77 1.09
C ALA A 81 26.15 -6.11 -0.18
N VAL A 82 24.83 -6.04 -0.34
CA VAL A 82 24.16 -5.36 -1.46
C VAL A 82 24.35 -3.84 -1.36
N ALA A 83 24.18 -3.26 -0.19
CA ALA A 83 24.41 -1.83 0.06
C ALA A 83 25.87 -1.45 -0.19
N TRP A 84 26.79 -2.28 0.26
CA TRP A 84 28.21 -2.08 0.05
C TRP A 84 28.64 -2.22 -1.42
N GLY A 85 28.13 -3.24 -2.12
CA GLY A 85 28.33 -3.40 -3.57
C GLY A 85 27.79 -2.20 -4.35
N HIS A 86 26.75 -1.58 -3.85
CA HIS A 86 26.12 -0.42 -4.46
C HIS A 86 26.88 0.89 -4.19
N LEU A 87 27.42 1.06 -2.98
CA LEU A 87 28.34 2.17 -2.66
C LEU A 87 29.58 2.13 -3.54
N ARG A 88 30.19 0.94 -3.73
CA ARG A 88 31.29 0.71 -4.66
C ARG A 88 30.96 1.05 -6.10
N TYR A 89 29.74 0.75 -6.54
CA TYR A 89 29.27 1.13 -7.88
C TYR A 89 29.09 2.64 -8.03
N ALA A 90 28.56 3.31 -7.01
CA ALA A 90 28.42 4.77 -7.01
C ALA A 90 29.79 5.49 -7.04
N GLU A 91 30.80 4.89 -6.43
CA GLU A 91 32.19 5.37 -6.48
C GLU A 91 32.84 5.10 -7.86
N ALA A 92 32.48 4.01 -8.53
CA ALA A 92 33.02 3.62 -9.83
C ALA A 92 32.32 4.33 -11.00
N ARG A 93 32.10 5.65 -10.92
CA ARG A 93 31.46 6.47 -11.97
C ARG A 93 32.21 6.42 -13.33
N HIS A 94 33.43 5.89 -13.35
CA HIS A 94 34.24 5.71 -14.54
C HIS A 94 34.15 4.31 -15.18
N VAL A 95 33.19 3.47 -14.73
CA VAL A 95 33.04 2.11 -15.26
C VAL A 95 32.46 2.13 -16.69
N PRO A 96 33.08 1.40 -17.65
CA PRO A 96 32.64 1.32 -19.03
C PRO A 96 31.17 0.88 -19.17
N PRO A 97 30.43 1.31 -20.19
CA PRO A 97 29.00 1.05 -20.37
C PRO A 97 28.60 -0.42 -20.28
N HIS A 98 29.38 -1.32 -20.83
CA HIS A 98 29.12 -2.77 -20.82
C HIS A 98 29.16 -3.41 -19.41
N ARG A 99 29.94 -2.84 -18.49
CA ARG A 99 29.99 -3.27 -17.08
C ARG A 99 28.82 -2.70 -16.25
N ARG A 100 28.33 -1.50 -16.59
CA ARG A 100 27.18 -0.86 -15.89
C ARG A 100 25.91 -1.71 -15.99
N GLU A 101 25.64 -2.28 -17.15
CA GLU A 101 24.46 -3.15 -17.33
C GLU A 101 24.57 -4.45 -16.51
N ARG A 102 25.77 -5.02 -16.38
CA ARG A 102 26.02 -6.22 -15.57
C ARG A 102 25.78 -5.93 -14.07
N VAL A 103 26.21 -4.77 -13.60
CA VAL A 103 26.00 -4.33 -12.21
C VAL A 103 24.53 -4.03 -11.95
N ALA A 104 23.82 -3.36 -12.87
CA ALA A 104 22.39 -3.11 -12.78
C ALA A 104 21.59 -4.42 -12.72
N ARG A 105 21.96 -5.45 -13.47
CA ARG A 105 21.35 -6.79 -13.41
C ARG A 105 21.60 -7.48 -12.07
N ARG A 106 22.83 -7.43 -11.54
CA ARG A 106 23.14 -7.98 -10.20
C ARG A 106 22.32 -7.30 -9.10
N TYR A 107 22.22 -5.98 -9.19
CA TYR A 107 21.46 -5.18 -8.26
C TYR A 107 19.96 -5.52 -8.29
N ARG A 108 19.37 -5.65 -9.47
CA ARG A 108 17.97 -6.09 -9.63
C ARG A 108 17.75 -7.48 -9.03
N ARG A 109 18.70 -8.42 -9.25
CA ARG A 109 18.63 -9.76 -8.64
C ARG A 109 18.68 -9.67 -7.10
N ALA A 110 19.60 -8.87 -6.55
CA ALA A 110 19.69 -8.67 -5.10
C ALA A 110 18.38 -8.07 -4.51
N LEU A 111 17.79 -7.09 -5.18
CA LEU A 111 16.49 -6.51 -4.79
C LEU A 111 15.37 -7.57 -4.82
N VAL A 112 15.30 -8.37 -5.87
CA VAL A 112 14.33 -9.46 -6.00
C VAL A 112 14.55 -10.52 -4.91
N THR A 113 15.81 -10.92 -4.67
CA THR A 113 16.13 -11.87 -3.59
C THR A 113 15.71 -11.34 -2.23
N THR A 114 15.98 -10.06 -1.94
CA THR A 114 15.54 -9.41 -0.72
C THR A 114 14.02 -9.42 -0.58
N LEU A 115 13.30 -9.09 -1.65
CA LEU A 115 11.83 -9.15 -1.68
C LEU A 115 11.30 -10.57 -1.47
N LEU A 116 11.99 -11.59 -1.95
CA LEU A 116 11.59 -12.99 -1.75
C LEU A 116 11.87 -13.49 -0.32
N VAL A 117 12.88 -12.94 0.36
CA VAL A 117 13.21 -13.30 1.76
C VAL A 117 12.33 -12.53 2.76
N LEU A 118 11.77 -11.37 2.39
CA LEU A 118 10.84 -10.63 3.25
C LEU A 118 9.64 -11.44 3.77
N PRO A 119 9.02 -12.36 3.01
CA PRO A 119 7.99 -13.24 3.53
C PRO A 119 8.42 -14.12 4.71
N ALA A 120 9.72 -14.30 4.93
CA ALA A 120 10.22 -15.02 6.12
C ALA A 120 9.80 -14.33 7.44
N SER A 121 9.53 -13.02 7.43
CA SER A 121 8.93 -12.31 8.58
C SER A 121 7.51 -12.79 8.91
N LYS A 122 6.88 -13.55 8.01
CA LYS A 122 5.55 -14.16 8.18
C LYS A 122 5.57 -15.57 8.75
N ILE A 123 6.74 -16.12 9.08
CA ILE A 123 6.83 -17.47 9.66
C ILE A 123 5.92 -17.64 10.89
N PRO A 124 5.83 -16.69 11.85
CA PRO A 124 4.89 -16.82 12.95
C PRO A 124 3.44 -16.94 12.53
N SER A 125 3.00 -16.11 11.58
CA SER A 125 1.63 -16.18 11.04
C SER A 125 1.37 -17.46 10.24
N LEU A 126 2.40 -18.06 9.64
CA LEU A 126 2.29 -19.35 8.97
C LEU A 126 2.15 -20.49 9.99
N LEU A 127 2.75 -20.37 11.16
CA LEU A 127 2.59 -21.34 12.25
C LEU A 127 1.17 -21.30 12.83
N ASP A 128 0.61 -20.11 13.03
CA ASP A 128 -0.80 -19.95 13.40
C ASP A 128 -1.72 -20.55 12.33
N LEU A 129 -1.41 -20.32 11.05
CA LEU A 129 -2.12 -20.93 9.94
C LEU A 129 -2.04 -22.46 9.96
N MET A 130 -0.88 -23.03 10.35
CA MET A 130 -0.70 -24.47 10.47
C MET A 130 -1.41 -25.05 11.69
N ALA A 131 -1.52 -24.28 12.78
CA ALA A 131 -2.26 -24.68 13.99
C ALA A 131 -3.78 -24.73 13.75
N TRP A 132 -4.32 -23.77 12.97
CA TRP A 132 -5.76 -23.62 12.72
C TRP A 132 -6.10 -23.47 11.22
N PRO A 133 -5.72 -24.46 10.38
CA PRO A 133 -5.80 -24.28 8.91
C PRO A 133 -7.24 -24.09 8.42
N GLY A 134 -8.20 -24.78 9.04
CA GLY A 134 -9.62 -24.68 8.64
C GLY A 134 -10.22 -23.30 8.90
N ALA A 135 -9.94 -22.72 10.08
CA ALA A 135 -10.44 -21.41 10.45
C ALA A 135 -9.86 -20.30 9.54
N HIS A 136 -8.56 -20.35 9.25
CA HIS A 136 -7.91 -19.41 8.35
C HIS A 136 -8.40 -19.54 6.89
N ALA A 137 -8.60 -20.78 6.41
CA ALA A 137 -9.11 -21.02 5.07
C ALA A 137 -10.53 -20.48 4.91
N LEU A 138 -11.41 -20.70 5.89
CA LEU A 138 -12.76 -20.16 5.87
C LEU A 138 -12.76 -18.62 5.92
N ALA A 139 -12.00 -18.02 6.84
CA ALA A 139 -11.87 -16.57 6.95
C ALA A 139 -11.32 -15.96 5.64
N PHE A 140 -10.30 -16.59 5.04
CA PHE A 140 -9.75 -16.18 3.74
C PHE A 140 -10.83 -16.18 2.66
N LEU A 141 -11.57 -17.27 2.53
CA LEU A 141 -12.62 -17.40 1.51
C LEU A 141 -13.77 -16.39 1.69
N LEU A 142 -14.14 -16.07 2.93
CA LEU A 142 -15.17 -15.09 3.23
C LEU A 142 -14.71 -13.65 2.97
N CYS A 143 -13.46 -13.31 3.30
CA CYS A 143 -12.91 -11.95 3.11
C CYS A 143 -12.48 -11.68 1.65
N LEU A 144 -12.17 -12.71 0.85
CA LEU A 144 -11.63 -12.53 -0.49
C LEU A 144 -12.60 -11.81 -1.44
N PRO A 145 -13.90 -12.18 -1.55
CA PRO A 145 -14.83 -11.52 -2.48
C PRO A 145 -15.01 -10.03 -2.18
N THR A 146 -15.19 -9.68 -0.91
CA THR A 146 -15.35 -8.26 -0.48
C THR A 146 -14.10 -7.46 -0.77
N THR A 147 -12.92 -8.03 -0.51
CA THR A 147 -11.62 -7.39 -0.79
C THR A 147 -11.41 -7.18 -2.29
N LEU A 148 -11.70 -8.18 -3.12
CA LEU A 148 -11.60 -8.05 -4.58
C LEU A 148 -12.59 -7.01 -5.13
N TYR A 149 -13.79 -6.95 -4.59
CA TYR A 149 -14.77 -5.93 -4.95
C TYR A 149 -14.30 -4.53 -4.56
N ALA A 150 -13.77 -4.35 -3.35
CA ALA A 150 -13.20 -3.07 -2.93
C ALA A 150 -11.98 -2.66 -3.78
N LEU A 151 -11.11 -3.60 -4.12
CA LEU A 151 -9.99 -3.36 -5.03
C LEU A 151 -10.46 -2.92 -6.42
N TRP A 152 -11.52 -3.56 -6.92
CA TRP A 152 -12.17 -3.18 -8.17
C TRP A 152 -12.73 -1.76 -8.10
N LEU A 153 -13.42 -1.37 -7.00
CA LEU A 153 -13.90 0.00 -6.77
C LEU A 153 -12.75 0.99 -6.76
N VAL A 154 -11.70 0.72 -5.98
CA VAL A 154 -10.49 1.57 -5.89
C VAL A 154 -9.87 1.76 -7.27
N HIS A 155 -9.73 0.70 -8.07
CA HIS A 155 -9.21 0.80 -9.43
C HIS A 155 -10.10 1.65 -10.34
N HIS A 156 -11.44 1.60 -10.17
CA HIS A 156 -12.40 2.34 -10.99
C HIS A 156 -12.59 3.82 -10.56
N MET A 157 -12.09 4.23 -9.41
CA MET A 157 -12.05 5.66 -9.02
C MET A 157 -11.20 6.50 -9.97
N GLN A 158 -10.26 5.89 -10.69
CA GLN A 158 -9.44 6.55 -11.70
C GLN A 158 -10.24 6.80 -12.97
N ARG A 159 -10.52 8.06 -13.25
CA ARG A 159 -11.36 8.45 -14.41
C ARG A 159 -10.60 8.51 -15.73
N PHE A 160 -9.30 8.72 -15.68
CA PHE A 160 -8.46 8.93 -16.86
C PHE A 160 -7.47 7.78 -17.05
N ARG A 161 -6.19 8.01 -16.82
CA ARG A 161 -5.19 6.97 -16.87
C ARG A 161 -5.26 6.10 -15.60
N ARG A 162 -5.28 4.79 -15.77
CA ARG A 162 -5.37 3.85 -14.65
C ARG A 162 -4.01 3.26 -14.33
N VAL A 163 -3.74 3.08 -13.04
CA VAL A 163 -2.60 2.29 -12.58
C VAL A 163 -2.75 0.86 -13.12
N PRO A 164 -1.70 0.26 -13.71
CA PRO A 164 -1.76 -1.11 -14.21
C PRO A 164 -2.11 -2.10 -13.10
N VAL A 165 -2.95 -3.09 -13.45
CA VAL A 165 -3.37 -4.14 -12.51
C VAL A 165 -2.19 -4.83 -11.80
N PRO A 166 -1.07 -5.18 -12.46
CA PRO A 166 0.09 -5.76 -11.77
C PRO A 166 0.65 -4.87 -10.66
N VAL A 167 0.72 -3.55 -10.85
CA VAL A 167 1.19 -2.61 -9.82
C VAL A 167 0.20 -2.56 -8.66
N LEU A 168 -1.10 -2.57 -8.95
CA LEU A 168 -2.16 -2.60 -7.96
C LEU A 168 -2.13 -3.90 -7.14
N MET A 169 -1.95 -5.05 -7.80
CA MET A 169 -1.80 -6.34 -7.12
C MET A 169 -0.53 -6.42 -6.28
N THR A 170 0.56 -5.80 -6.72
CA THR A 170 1.79 -5.69 -5.92
C THR A 170 1.57 -4.84 -4.67
N ALA A 171 0.80 -3.74 -4.78
CA ALA A 171 0.42 -2.92 -3.64
C ALA A 171 -0.43 -3.71 -2.63
N LEU A 172 -1.45 -4.43 -3.11
CA LEU A 172 -2.29 -5.31 -2.28
C LEU A 172 -1.44 -6.38 -1.58
N ALA A 173 -0.59 -7.08 -2.33
CA ALA A 173 0.28 -8.14 -1.79
C ALA A 173 1.29 -7.59 -0.77
N TRP A 174 1.85 -6.40 -1.00
CA TRP A 174 2.70 -5.73 -0.01
C TRP A 174 1.95 -5.51 1.31
N GLY A 175 0.75 -4.95 1.24
CA GLY A 175 -0.10 -4.74 2.41
C GLY A 175 -0.39 -6.04 3.16
N ALA A 176 -0.85 -7.06 2.43
CA ALA A 176 -1.28 -8.33 3.00
C ALA A 176 -0.14 -9.18 3.58
N VAL A 177 1.07 -9.08 3.04
CA VAL A 177 2.18 -9.96 3.44
C VAL A 177 3.25 -9.20 4.22
N ILE A 178 3.81 -8.14 3.63
CA ILE A 178 5.00 -7.50 4.17
C ILE A 178 4.63 -6.51 5.27
N ALA A 179 3.68 -5.60 5.00
CA ALA A 179 3.29 -4.60 5.99
C ALA A 179 2.63 -5.25 7.22
N THR A 180 1.77 -6.26 7.03
CA THR A 180 1.15 -6.99 8.13
C THR A 180 2.21 -7.76 8.94
N GLY A 181 3.16 -8.42 8.27
CA GLY A 181 4.24 -9.15 8.96
C GLY A 181 5.13 -8.23 9.79
N PHE A 182 5.49 -7.08 9.22
CA PHE A 182 6.26 -6.06 9.93
C PHE A 182 5.46 -5.49 11.11
N GLY A 183 4.20 -5.09 10.89
CA GLY A 183 3.33 -4.55 11.94
C GLY A 183 3.14 -5.51 13.11
N LEU A 184 2.78 -6.77 12.83
CA LEU A 184 2.66 -7.80 13.87
C LEU A 184 3.95 -7.98 14.68
N THR A 185 5.10 -8.10 14.00
CA THR A 185 6.39 -8.28 14.68
C THR A 185 6.70 -7.11 15.62
N MET A 186 6.47 -5.88 15.16
CA MET A 186 6.73 -4.67 15.95
C MET A 186 5.72 -4.49 17.09
N ASN A 187 4.45 -4.83 16.86
CA ASN A 187 3.41 -4.75 17.88
C ASN A 187 3.63 -5.78 19.01
N GLU A 188 3.95 -7.02 18.67
CA GLU A 188 4.26 -8.07 19.67
C GLU A 188 5.53 -7.74 20.45
N TRP A 189 6.55 -7.20 19.77
CA TRP A 189 7.74 -6.72 20.46
C TRP A 189 7.40 -5.62 21.48
N TRP A 190 6.64 -4.60 21.07
CA TRP A 190 6.26 -3.50 21.95
C TRP A 190 5.41 -3.97 23.13
N LYS A 191 4.45 -4.84 22.88
CA LYS A 191 3.61 -5.44 23.91
C LYS A 191 4.45 -6.16 24.96
N SER A 192 5.38 -7.02 24.53
CA SER A 192 6.30 -7.72 25.44
C SER A 192 7.20 -6.73 26.19
N PHE A 193 7.82 -5.79 25.47
CA PHE A 193 8.70 -4.79 26.06
C PHE A 193 7.97 -3.93 27.10
N SER A 194 6.79 -3.41 26.80
CA SER A 194 6.02 -2.56 27.71
C SER A 194 5.58 -3.31 28.96
N THR A 195 5.18 -4.57 28.82
CA THR A 195 4.76 -5.40 29.96
C THR A 195 5.91 -5.65 30.95
N LEU A 196 7.14 -5.76 30.45
CA LEU A 196 8.30 -6.09 31.25
C LEU A 196 9.00 -4.87 31.88
N HIS A 197 8.96 -3.73 31.20
CA HIS A 197 9.72 -2.55 31.60
C HIS A 197 8.89 -1.46 32.26
N PHE A 198 7.56 -1.54 32.13
CA PHE A 198 6.64 -0.67 32.82
C PHE A 198 5.83 -1.50 33.82
N PRO A 199 6.37 -1.75 35.03
CA PRO A 199 5.65 -2.50 36.05
C PRO A 199 4.29 -1.85 36.29
N LEU A 200 3.28 -2.69 36.53
CA LEU A 200 1.96 -2.21 36.92
C LEU A 200 2.12 -1.41 38.21
N PRO A 201 1.67 -0.16 38.31
CA PRO A 201 1.72 0.56 39.57
C PRO A 201 0.81 -0.11 40.57
N GLU A 202 1.12 0.09 41.84
CA GLU A 202 0.27 -0.32 42.97
C GLU A 202 -1.14 0.29 42.86
N ASN A 203 -1.27 1.41 42.12
CA ASN A 203 -2.55 2.06 41.82
C ASN A 203 -2.94 1.84 40.33
N PRO A 204 -3.95 1.01 40.03
CA PRO A 204 -4.34 0.64 38.66
C PRO A 204 -4.75 1.85 37.78
N LEU A 205 -5.07 3.00 38.37
CA LEU A 205 -5.60 4.16 37.67
C LEU A 205 -4.55 4.92 36.83
N ASP A 206 -3.26 4.84 37.17
CA ASP A 206 -2.25 5.70 36.52
C ASP A 206 -1.53 5.08 35.31
N LEU A 207 -1.53 3.76 35.16
CA LEU A 207 -0.85 3.09 34.04
C LEU A 207 -1.73 2.28 33.10
N THR A 208 -2.97 2.03 33.43
CA THR A 208 -3.97 1.54 32.48
C THR A 208 -4.06 2.52 31.31
N HIS A 209 -4.06 3.83 31.57
CA HIS A 209 -4.06 4.86 30.53
C HIS A 209 -2.81 4.81 29.63
N LEU A 210 -1.62 4.59 30.17
CA LEU A 210 -0.39 4.53 29.38
C LEU A 210 -0.32 3.28 28.50
N LYS A 211 -0.83 2.13 28.95
CA LYS A 211 -0.98 0.92 28.15
C LYS A 211 -2.10 1.07 27.12
N ASP A 212 -3.24 1.62 27.53
CA ASP A 212 -4.41 1.84 26.66
C ASP A 212 -4.13 2.89 25.57
N ILE A 213 -3.23 3.84 25.80
CA ILE A 213 -2.80 4.84 24.80
C ILE A 213 -1.54 4.41 24.08
N GLY A 214 -0.57 3.85 24.80
CA GLY A 214 0.76 3.52 24.24
C GLY A 214 0.71 2.43 23.18
N LEU A 215 -0.04 1.36 23.40
CA LEU A 215 -0.17 0.28 22.42
C LEU A 215 -0.86 0.74 21.13
N PRO A 216 -2.05 1.38 21.16
CA PRO A 216 -2.66 1.93 19.95
C PRO A 216 -1.79 2.92 19.20
N MET A 217 -1.03 3.76 19.92
CA MET A 217 -0.13 4.75 19.31
C MET A 217 1.01 4.08 18.56
N ILE A 218 1.70 3.14 19.18
CA ILE A 218 2.83 2.42 18.58
C ILE A 218 2.35 1.53 17.43
N THR A 219 1.22 0.86 17.58
CA THR A 219 0.56 0.10 16.51
C THR A 219 0.28 0.99 15.31
N GLY A 220 -0.36 2.15 15.51
CA GLY A 220 -0.63 3.10 14.43
C GLY A 220 0.65 3.55 13.71
N VAL A 221 1.73 3.82 14.43
CA VAL A 221 3.01 4.24 13.85
C VAL A 221 3.65 3.12 13.04
N PHE A 222 3.85 1.94 13.63
CA PHE A 222 4.57 0.86 12.95
C PHE A 222 3.82 0.31 11.75
N GLU A 223 2.53 0.14 11.87
CA GLU A 223 1.73 -0.37 10.76
C GLU A 223 1.69 0.61 9.59
N GLU A 224 1.51 1.91 9.86
CA GLU A 224 1.53 2.90 8.77
C GLU A 224 2.94 3.11 8.20
N LEU A 225 4.01 2.93 8.98
CA LEU A 225 5.38 2.87 8.45
C LEU A 225 5.56 1.69 7.49
N GLY A 226 5.11 0.50 7.86
CA GLY A 226 5.19 -0.69 7.01
C GLY A 226 4.38 -0.54 5.71
N LYS A 227 3.17 -0.01 5.80
CA LYS A 227 2.30 0.29 4.65
C LYS A 227 2.89 1.41 3.79
N GLY A 228 3.32 2.51 4.41
CA GLY A 228 3.93 3.66 3.76
C GLY A 228 5.23 3.32 3.03
N ALA A 229 6.03 2.40 3.58
CA ALA A 229 7.21 1.89 2.90
C ALA A 229 6.88 1.20 1.57
N GLY A 230 5.79 0.42 1.52
CA GLY A 230 5.31 -0.17 0.27
C GLY A 230 4.93 0.88 -0.77
N VAL A 231 4.17 1.88 -0.36
CA VAL A 231 3.81 3.01 -1.25
C VAL A 231 5.07 3.73 -1.73
N ALA A 232 6.04 3.99 -0.85
CA ALA A 232 7.32 4.63 -1.19
C ALA A 232 8.12 3.81 -2.22
N ILE A 233 8.23 2.51 -2.02
CA ILE A 233 8.95 1.61 -2.92
C ILE A 233 8.28 1.56 -4.29
N LEU A 234 6.95 1.43 -4.33
CA LEU A 234 6.18 1.45 -5.58
C LEU A 234 6.30 2.81 -6.28
N PHE A 235 6.24 3.92 -5.54
CA PHE A 235 6.49 5.25 -6.09
C PHE A 235 7.88 5.38 -6.71
N LEU A 236 8.90 4.82 -6.09
CA LEU A 236 10.28 4.89 -6.58
C LEU A 236 10.52 3.99 -7.79
N LEU A 237 9.96 2.78 -7.78
CA LEU A 237 10.16 1.79 -8.84
C LEU A 237 9.22 1.98 -10.04
N HIS A 238 8.01 2.44 -9.79
CA HIS A 238 6.93 2.60 -10.78
C HIS A 238 6.47 4.05 -10.92
N ARG A 239 7.40 5.01 -10.80
CA ARG A 239 7.11 6.45 -10.79
C ARG A 239 6.23 6.90 -11.95
N ARG A 240 6.39 6.31 -13.13
CA ARG A 240 5.58 6.60 -14.33
C ARG A 240 4.07 6.34 -14.14
N HIS A 241 3.68 5.55 -13.15
CA HIS A 241 2.29 5.22 -12.85
C HIS A 241 1.71 6.06 -11.70
N PHE A 242 2.55 6.89 -11.07
CA PHE A 242 2.11 7.90 -10.09
C PHE A 242 1.92 9.25 -10.79
N ASP A 243 0.95 9.33 -11.70
CA ASP A 243 0.75 10.51 -12.55
C ASP A 243 0.16 11.71 -11.78
N SER A 244 -0.56 11.44 -10.70
CA SER A 244 -1.34 12.42 -9.98
C SER A 244 -1.62 12.00 -8.54
N VAL A 245 -2.27 12.87 -7.79
CA VAL A 245 -2.80 12.57 -6.46
C VAL A 245 -3.70 11.32 -6.49
N VAL A 246 -4.50 11.18 -7.56
CA VAL A 246 -5.44 10.05 -7.71
C VAL A 246 -4.72 8.72 -7.81
N SER A 247 -3.65 8.62 -8.60
CA SER A 247 -2.86 7.39 -8.71
C SER A 247 -2.15 7.04 -7.40
N GLY A 248 -1.66 8.05 -6.67
CA GLY A 248 -1.11 7.86 -5.32
C GLY A 248 -2.15 7.31 -4.34
N ILE A 249 -3.33 7.92 -4.30
CA ILE A 249 -4.48 7.45 -3.50
C ILE A 249 -4.79 5.99 -3.80
N VAL A 250 -4.86 5.61 -5.06
CA VAL A 250 -5.23 4.25 -5.48
C VAL A 250 -4.20 3.22 -5.06
N VAL A 251 -2.91 3.53 -5.19
CA VAL A 251 -1.83 2.63 -4.73
C VAL A 251 -1.83 2.53 -3.20
N GLY A 252 -1.98 3.65 -2.49
CA GLY A 252 -2.10 3.65 -1.03
C GLY A 252 -3.31 2.86 -0.55
N ALA A 253 -4.49 3.10 -1.15
CA ALA A 253 -5.72 2.37 -0.83
C ALA A 253 -5.58 0.86 -1.06
N ALA A 254 -4.94 0.43 -2.16
CA ALA A 254 -4.70 -0.98 -2.43
C ALA A 254 -3.75 -1.61 -1.39
N THR A 255 -2.73 -0.87 -0.94
CA THR A 255 -1.83 -1.32 0.12
C THR A 255 -2.57 -1.48 1.45
N GLY A 256 -3.36 -0.47 1.85
CA GLY A 256 -4.19 -0.52 3.06
C GLY A 256 -5.24 -1.61 3.01
N LEU A 257 -5.85 -1.85 1.85
CA LEU A 257 -6.81 -2.92 1.63
C LEU A 257 -6.19 -4.31 1.79
N GLY A 258 -4.97 -4.51 1.29
CA GLY A 258 -4.23 -5.75 1.50
C GLY A 258 -3.93 -6.01 2.96
N PHE A 259 -3.53 -4.98 3.70
CA PHE A 259 -3.33 -5.08 5.14
C PHE A 259 -4.63 -5.44 5.87
N ASN A 260 -5.73 -4.72 5.59
CA ASN A 260 -7.04 -4.99 6.17
C ASN A 260 -7.52 -6.42 5.88
N PHE A 261 -7.26 -6.94 4.69
CA PHE A 261 -7.58 -8.32 4.31
C PHE A 261 -6.87 -9.32 5.22
N ALA A 262 -5.54 -9.22 5.30
CA ALA A 262 -4.74 -10.16 6.10
C ALA A 262 -5.10 -10.09 7.59
N GLU A 263 -5.29 -8.89 8.11
CA GLU A 263 -5.67 -8.68 9.50
C GLU A 263 -7.07 -9.21 9.78
N SER A 264 -8.05 -9.00 8.90
CA SER A 264 -9.40 -9.56 9.05
C SER A 264 -9.40 -11.09 9.08
N VAL A 265 -8.60 -11.72 8.22
CA VAL A 265 -8.41 -13.18 8.22
C VAL A 265 -7.84 -13.65 9.57
N THR A 266 -6.82 -12.96 10.08
CA THR A 266 -6.19 -13.30 11.36
C THR A 266 -7.17 -13.16 12.54
N TYR A 267 -7.90 -12.04 12.62
CA TYR A 267 -8.89 -11.83 13.69
C TYR A 267 -10.01 -12.87 13.64
N MET A 268 -10.58 -13.11 12.46
CA MET A 268 -11.66 -14.11 12.32
C MET A 268 -11.18 -15.51 12.71
N ALA A 269 -9.97 -15.89 12.35
CA ALA A 269 -9.41 -17.19 12.71
C ALA A 269 -9.14 -17.29 14.21
N ALA A 270 -8.63 -16.22 14.83
CA ALA A 270 -8.28 -16.19 16.25
C ALA A 270 -9.51 -16.24 17.17
N PHE A 271 -10.58 -15.52 16.82
CA PHE A 271 -11.76 -15.43 17.67
C PHE A 271 -12.77 -16.58 17.46
N GLY A 272 -12.83 -17.19 16.27
CA GLY A 272 -13.74 -18.29 15.95
C GLY A 272 -15.22 -17.96 16.14
N GLY A 273 -16.11 -18.90 15.82
CA GLY A 273 -17.54 -18.84 16.13
C GLY A 273 -18.23 -17.49 15.93
N SER A 274 -18.96 -17.02 16.93
CA SER A 274 -19.65 -15.71 16.92
C SER A 274 -18.67 -14.54 16.83
N GLY A 275 -17.49 -14.64 17.42
CA GLY A 275 -16.45 -13.63 17.34
C GLY A 275 -15.94 -13.45 15.90
N ALA A 276 -15.75 -14.53 15.15
CA ALA A 276 -15.41 -14.46 13.74
C ALA A 276 -16.51 -13.74 12.92
N GLY A 277 -17.78 -14.05 13.21
CA GLY A 277 -18.95 -13.38 12.60
C GLY A 277 -18.98 -11.87 12.90
N PHE A 278 -18.70 -11.48 14.13
CA PHE A 278 -18.61 -10.08 14.53
C PHE A 278 -17.46 -9.36 13.80
N HIS A 279 -16.27 -9.94 13.73
CA HIS A 279 -15.14 -9.35 13.01
C HIS A 279 -15.41 -9.23 11.50
N PHE A 280 -16.06 -10.21 10.90
CA PHE A 280 -16.51 -10.11 9.51
C PHE A 280 -17.48 -8.95 9.32
N TRP A 281 -18.51 -8.85 10.17
CA TRP A 281 -19.48 -7.77 10.13
C TRP A 281 -18.84 -6.41 10.32
N ALA A 282 -18.10 -6.22 11.41
CA ALA A 282 -17.50 -4.92 11.76
C ALA A 282 -16.46 -4.45 10.75
N ARG A 283 -15.65 -5.35 10.18
CA ARG A 283 -14.52 -4.98 9.31
C ARG A 283 -14.84 -5.03 7.83
N GLN A 284 -15.61 -6.02 7.38
CA GLN A 284 -15.87 -6.24 5.95
C GLN A 284 -17.19 -5.63 5.49
N VAL A 285 -18.22 -5.61 6.35
CA VAL A 285 -19.57 -5.14 6.01
C VAL A 285 -19.81 -3.73 6.52
N ALA A 286 -19.94 -3.53 7.84
CA ALA A 286 -20.23 -2.21 8.44
C ALA A 286 -19.09 -1.21 8.22
N GLY A 287 -17.85 -1.63 8.45
CA GLY A 287 -16.65 -0.80 8.25
C GLY A 287 -16.23 -0.65 6.79
N LEU A 288 -16.85 -1.38 5.84
CA LEU A 288 -16.58 -1.32 4.40
C LEU A 288 -15.08 -1.41 4.06
N MET A 289 -14.29 -2.06 4.88
CA MET A 289 -12.81 -2.13 4.79
C MET A 289 -12.16 -0.73 4.73
N ALA A 290 -12.85 0.30 5.26
CA ALA A 290 -12.51 1.69 5.03
C ALA A 290 -11.29 2.15 5.83
N ALA A 291 -11.10 1.66 7.07
CA ALA A 291 -10.09 2.17 8.01
C ALA A 291 -8.67 2.18 7.41
N HIS A 292 -8.05 1.01 7.28
CA HIS A 292 -6.68 0.91 6.74
C HIS A 292 -6.58 1.39 5.28
N THR A 293 -7.65 1.20 4.50
CA THR A 293 -7.75 1.70 3.13
C THR A 293 -7.65 3.22 3.09
N ALA A 294 -8.39 3.94 3.96
CA ALA A 294 -8.36 5.39 4.03
C ALA A 294 -7.04 5.93 4.60
N PHE A 295 -6.51 5.31 5.68
CA PHE A 295 -5.25 5.75 6.29
C PHE A 295 -4.12 5.72 5.27
N THR A 296 -3.90 4.58 4.62
CA THR A 296 -2.81 4.43 3.66
C THR A 296 -3.10 5.18 2.34
N ALA A 297 -4.37 5.41 1.98
CA ALA A 297 -4.73 6.29 0.86
C ALA A 297 -4.28 7.75 1.09
N ILE A 298 -4.33 8.25 2.32
CA ILE A 298 -3.81 9.59 2.68
C ILE A 298 -2.30 9.64 2.48
N THR A 299 -1.57 8.61 2.93
CA THR A 299 -0.14 8.46 2.64
C THR A 299 0.12 8.45 1.13
N GLY A 300 -0.64 7.66 0.38
CA GLY A 300 -0.56 7.61 -1.09
C GLY A 300 -0.84 8.96 -1.76
N ALA A 301 -1.84 9.71 -1.27
CA ALA A 301 -2.14 11.06 -1.73
C ALA A 301 -0.94 11.99 -1.56
N ALA A 302 -0.26 11.92 -0.41
CA ALA A 302 0.92 12.71 -0.13
C ALA A 302 2.07 12.43 -1.11
N PHE A 303 2.30 11.15 -1.48
CA PHE A 303 3.24 10.81 -2.56
C PHE A 303 2.80 11.36 -3.92
N GLY A 304 1.50 11.30 -4.24
CA GLY A 304 0.94 11.88 -5.46
C GLY A 304 1.09 13.40 -5.52
N ILE A 305 0.91 14.11 -4.40
CA ILE A 305 1.14 15.55 -4.27
C ILE A 305 2.65 15.85 -4.39
N ALA A 306 3.48 15.11 -3.66
CA ALA A 306 4.93 15.30 -3.67
C ALA A 306 5.53 15.16 -5.08
N ARG A 307 4.95 14.29 -5.92
CA ARG A 307 5.32 14.19 -7.33
C ARG A 307 5.19 15.51 -8.10
N GLN A 308 4.21 16.33 -7.74
CA GLN A 308 3.88 17.58 -8.42
C GLN A 308 4.67 18.79 -7.88
N LEU A 309 5.43 18.60 -6.81
CA LEU A 309 6.24 19.62 -6.18
C LEU A 309 7.67 19.62 -6.74
N HIS A 310 8.24 20.80 -6.95
CA HIS A 310 9.60 20.95 -7.50
C HIS A 310 10.68 20.92 -6.40
N SER A 311 10.36 21.44 -5.21
CA SER A 311 11.27 21.55 -4.09
C SER A 311 11.36 20.24 -3.28
N ARG A 312 12.57 19.70 -3.10
CA ARG A 312 12.78 18.50 -2.28
C ARG A 312 12.32 18.64 -0.83
N PRO A 313 12.58 19.74 -0.12
CA PRO A 313 12.04 19.92 1.22
C PRO A 313 10.53 19.82 1.25
N GLN A 314 9.83 20.48 0.30
CA GLN A 314 8.37 20.38 0.20
C GLN A 314 7.88 18.96 -0.08
N GLN A 315 8.58 18.20 -0.93
CA GLN A 315 8.26 16.79 -1.20
C GLN A 315 8.36 15.94 0.08
N ILE A 316 9.47 16.08 0.81
CA ILE A 316 9.72 15.34 2.06
C ILE A 316 8.69 15.72 3.12
N THR A 317 8.46 17.03 3.33
CA THR A 317 7.47 17.51 4.31
C THR A 317 6.08 17.01 3.98
N THR A 318 5.67 17.03 2.72
CA THR A 318 4.35 16.53 2.29
C THR A 318 4.20 15.04 2.58
N ILE A 319 5.22 14.24 2.25
CA ILE A 319 5.21 12.78 2.53
C ILE A 319 5.16 12.52 4.03
N ALA A 320 5.98 13.22 4.81
CA ALA A 320 6.01 13.10 6.27
C ALA A 320 4.67 13.47 6.89
N LEU A 321 4.06 14.60 6.48
CA LEU A 321 2.74 14.99 6.94
C LEU A 321 1.66 13.96 6.59
N GLY A 322 1.68 13.40 5.38
CA GLY A 322 0.74 12.35 4.99
C GLY A 322 0.87 11.09 5.85
N LEU A 323 2.11 10.66 6.10
CA LEU A 323 2.38 9.51 6.96
C LEU A 323 1.98 9.76 8.41
N CYS A 324 2.33 10.94 8.97
CA CYS A 324 1.93 11.33 10.32
C CYS A 324 0.40 11.41 10.45
N THR A 325 -0.29 11.96 9.45
CA THR A 325 -1.76 12.02 9.43
C THR A 325 -2.36 10.61 9.44
N ALA A 326 -1.83 9.70 8.62
CA ALA A 326 -2.29 8.30 8.58
C ALA A 326 -2.04 7.59 9.92
N ALA A 327 -0.85 7.73 10.51
CA ALA A 327 -0.52 7.14 11.80
C ALA A 327 -1.38 7.70 12.94
N SER A 328 -1.59 9.02 12.98
CA SER A 328 -2.45 9.66 13.97
C SER A 328 -3.92 9.24 13.83
N ALA A 329 -4.40 9.14 12.59
CA ALA A 329 -5.75 8.67 12.30
C ALA A 329 -5.95 7.20 12.73
N HIS A 330 -4.96 6.37 12.49
CA HIS A 330 -4.96 4.97 12.91
C HIS A 330 -4.93 4.84 14.44
N PHE A 331 -4.06 5.61 15.10
CA PHE A 331 -4.02 5.70 16.56
C PHE A 331 -5.39 6.11 17.15
N CYS A 332 -5.95 7.20 16.65
CA CYS A 332 -7.26 7.67 17.12
C CYS A 332 -8.36 6.62 16.92
N ASN A 333 -8.37 5.94 15.76
CA ASN A 333 -9.31 4.86 15.49
C ASN A 333 -9.19 3.75 16.54
N ASN A 334 -7.98 3.25 16.80
CA ASN A 334 -7.79 2.13 17.71
C ASN A 334 -8.06 2.51 19.17
N ALA A 335 -7.51 3.64 19.64
CA ALA A 335 -7.70 4.10 21.01
C ALA A 335 -9.17 4.45 21.33
N MET A 336 -9.84 5.11 20.40
CA MET A 336 -11.22 5.57 20.61
C MET A 336 -12.26 4.47 20.46
N LEU A 337 -12.07 3.52 19.51
CA LEU A 337 -12.97 2.38 19.37
C LEU A 337 -12.93 1.50 20.62
N ASP A 338 -11.75 1.23 21.18
CA ASP A 338 -11.61 0.45 22.41
C ASP A 338 -12.24 1.17 23.60
N TYR A 339 -11.98 2.47 23.73
CA TYR A 339 -12.56 3.28 24.80
C TYR A 339 -14.09 3.30 24.72
N LEU A 340 -14.65 3.61 23.58
CA LEU A 340 -16.11 3.68 23.40
C LEU A 340 -16.80 2.32 23.49
N ALA A 341 -16.13 1.25 23.04
CA ALA A 341 -16.68 -0.09 23.20
C ALA A 341 -16.82 -0.48 24.69
N LYS A 342 -15.93 0.02 25.55
CA LYS A 342 -16.02 -0.16 27.01
C LYS A 342 -17.11 0.75 27.60
N GLU A 343 -17.09 2.03 27.27
CA GLU A 343 -18.01 3.03 27.85
C GLU A 343 -19.46 2.84 27.38
N SER A 344 -19.71 2.51 26.11
CA SER A 344 -21.07 2.33 25.58
C SER A 344 -21.82 1.21 26.31
N ARG A 345 -21.12 0.20 26.81
CA ARG A 345 -21.71 -0.87 27.63
C ARG A 345 -22.20 -0.37 29.00
N THR A 346 -21.69 0.75 29.49
CA THR A 346 -22.15 1.38 30.71
C THR A 346 -23.38 2.28 30.49
N TRP A 347 -23.53 2.81 29.27
CA TRP A 347 -24.62 3.75 28.93
C TRP A 347 -25.90 3.08 28.44
N PHE A 348 -25.75 1.94 27.77
CA PHE A 348 -26.85 1.18 27.20
C PHE A 348 -26.90 -0.19 27.85
N THR A 349 -28.09 -0.63 28.25
CA THR A 349 -28.31 -2.00 28.70
C THR A 349 -27.89 -2.99 27.61
N ALA A 350 -27.27 -4.10 28.04
CA ALA A 350 -26.57 -5.06 27.17
C ALA A 350 -27.52 -5.85 26.24
N ASP A 351 -28.11 -5.16 25.26
CA ASP A 351 -28.77 -5.82 24.13
C ASP A 351 -27.72 -6.01 23.02
N GLU A 352 -27.29 -7.27 22.81
CA GLU A 352 -26.28 -7.64 21.81
C GLU A 352 -26.69 -7.22 20.39
N ALA A 353 -28.00 -7.25 20.07
CA ALA A 353 -28.48 -6.85 18.76
C ALA A 353 -28.32 -5.33 18.54
N LEU A 354 -28.61 -4.52 19.58
CA LEU A 354 -28.39 -3.08 19.54
C LEU A 354 -26.90 -2.74 19.40
N ASP A 355 -26.03 -3.42 20.13
CA ASP A 355 -24.57 -3.21 20.05
C ASP A 355 -24.05 -3.52 18.63
N VAL A 356 -24.39 -4.68 18.08
CA VAL A 356 -23.90 -5.12 16.78
C VAL A 356 -24.50 -4.32 15.61
N LEU A 357 -25.81 -4.04 15.64
CA LEU A 357 -26.50 -3.47 14.48
C LEU A 357 -26.57 -1.94 14.49
N VAL A 358 -26.40 -1.29 15.63
CA VAL A 358 -26.55 0.16 15.76
C VAL A 358 -25.29 0.82 16.31
N LEU A 359 -24.83 0.39 17.49
CA LEU A 359 -23.70 1.06 18.15
C LEU A 359 -22.38 0.85 17.39
N THR A 360 -22.08 -0.36 16.96
CA THR A 360 -20.87 -0.65 16.18
C THR A 360 -20.82 0.17 14.88
N PRO A 361 -21.84 0.18 13.99
CA PRO A 361 -21.84 1.05 12.82
C PRO A 361 -21.75 2.55 13.15
N ALA A 362 -22.42 3.01 14.21
CA ALA A 362 -22.36 4.42 14.63
C ALA A 362 -20.95 4.82 15.08
N GLN A 363 -20.28 4.00 15.86
CA GLN A 363 -18.89 4.20 16.29
C GLN A 363 -17.93 4.21 15.10
N LEU A 364 -18.06 3.24 14.17
CA LEU A 364 -17.27 3.22 12.95
C LEU A 364 -17.50 4.48 12.11
N LEU A 365 -18.74 4.92 11.96
CA LEU A 365 -19.07 6.16 11.24
C LEU A 365 -18.46 7.39 11.93
N LEU A 366 -18.51 7.46 13.25
CA LEU A 366 -17.97 8.58 14.02
C LEU A 366 -16.46 8.72 13.85
N PHE A 367 -15.71 7.61 13.92
CA PHE A 367 -14.24 7.66 13.89
C PHE A 367 -13.64 7.50 12.49
N GLN A 368 -14.22 6.65 11.65
CA GLN A 368 -13.72 6.44 10.28
C GLN A 368 -14.35 7.41 9.28
N GLY A 369 -15.57 7.91 9.56
CA GLY A 369 -16.30 8.83 8.68
C GLY A 369 -15.52 10.09 8.29
N PRO A 370 -14.94 10.86 9.24
CA PRO A 370 -14.12 12.03 8.93
C PRO A 370 -12.92 11.71 8.04
N LEU A 371 -12.30 10.55 8.23
CA LEU A 371 -11.15 10.10 7.43
C LEU A 371 -11.56 9.67 6.04
N VAL A 372 -12.68 8.97 5.92
CA VAL A 372 -13.27 8.64 4.62
C VAL A 372 -13.69 9.92 3.88
N LEU A 373 -14.24 10.91 4.60
CA LEU A 373 -14.55 12.21 4.02
C LEU A 373 -13.28 12.91 3.51
N LEU A 374 -12.22 12.96 4.31
CA LEU A 374 -10.93 13.53 3.88
C LEU A 374 -10.39 12.81 2.64
N TYR A 375 -10.41 11.49 2.64
CA TYR A 375 -10.06 10.67 1.49
C TYR A 375 -10.88 11.05 0.23
N VAL A 376 -12.19 11.17 0.35
CA VAL A 376 -13.09 11.54 -0.75
C VAL A 376 -12.82 12.96 -1.23
N LEU A 377 -12.55 13.91 -0.34
CA LEU A 377 -12.19 15.28 -0.69
C LEU A 377 -10.87 15.35 -1.46
N LEU A 378 -9.84 14.65 -0.99
CA LEU A 378 -8.55 14.53 -1.69
C LEU A 378 -8.72 13.89 -3.08
N LEU A 379 -9.51 12.83 -3.18
CA LEU A 379 -9.82 12.17 -4.45
C LEU A 379 -10.54 13.14 -5.41
N ARG A 380 -11.58 13.83 -4.95
CA ARG A 380 -12.32 14.81 -5.77
C ARG A 380 -11.42 15.95 -6.24
N ARG A 381 -10.57 16.48 -5.34
CA ARG A 381 -9.61 17.53 -5.70
C ARG A 381 -8.57 17.01 -6.72
N GLY A 382 -8.05 15.81 -6.50
CA GLY A 382 -7.11 15.16 -7.42
C GLY A 382 -7.71 14.93 -8.82
N LEU A 383 -8.95 14.46 -8.89
CA LEU A 383 -9.67 14.25 -10.15
C LEU A 383 -9.92 15.58 -10.92
N ARG A 384 -10.28 16.67 -10.21
CA ARG A 384 -10.44 18.00 -10.82
C ARG A 384 -9.11 18.55 -11.34
N SER A 385 -8.03 18.41 -10.55
CA SER A 385 -6.69 18.84 -10.97
C SER A 385 -6.22 18.06 -12.20
N GLN A 386 -6.44 16.75 -12.22
CA GLN A 386 -6.10 15.91 -13.36
C GLN A 386 -6.92 16.27 -14.61
N GLU A 387 -8.22 16.54 -14.47
CA GLU A 387 -9.07 16.97 -15.58
C GLU A 387 -8.60 18.32 -16.16
N GLY A 388 -8.28 19.29 -15.28
CA GLY A 388 -7.76 20.60 -15.70
C GLY A 388 -6.44 20.48 -16.46
N GLY A 389 -5.49 19.71 -15.92
CA GLY A 389 -4.19 19.49 -16.57
C GLY A 389 -4.29 18.75 -17.91
N LEU A 390 -5.17 17.74 -18.00
CA LEU A 390 -5.39 17.05 -19.27
C LEU A 390 -6.07 17.95 -20.31
N ARG A 391 -6.98 18.83 -19.89
CA ARG A 391 -7.61 19.83 -20.77
C ARG A 391 -6.58 20.78 -21.34
N GLU A 392 -5.70 21.30 -20.50
CA GLU A 392 -4.58 22.17 -20.90
C GLU A 392 -3.64 21.44 -21.87
N ALA A 393 -3.22 20.22 -21.53
CA ALA A 393 -2.34 19.41 -22.36
C ALA A 393 -2.94 19.08 -23.74
N LEU A 394 -4.24 18.80 -23.81
CA LEU A 394 -4.93 18.53 -25.08
C LEU A 394 -5.08 19.81 -25.94
N ALA A 395 -5.21 20.97 -25.30
CA ALA A 395 -5.24 22.25 -26.02
C ALA A 395 -3.86 22.67 -26.54
N ASP A 396 -2.79 22.29 -25.87
CA ASP A 396 -1.39 22.61 -26.22
C ASP A 396 -0.74 21.58 -27.16
N LEU A 397 -1.49 20.60 -27.70
CA LEU A 397 -0.94 19.66 -28.65
C LEU A 397 -0.49 20.39 -29.95
N PRO A 398 0.74 20.20 -30.43
CA PRO A 398 1.21 20.78 -31.70
C PRO A 398 0.40 20.25 -32.89
N ARG A 399 0.35 21.02 -33.99
CA ARG A 399 -0.52 20.69 -35.14
C ARG A 399 -0.43 19.24 -35.67
N PRO A 400 0.73 18.61 -35.84
CA PRO A 400 0.77 17.20 -36.24
C PRO A 400 0.09 16.25 -35.23
N ALA A 401 0.09 16.60 -33.94
CA ALA A 401 -0.58 15.82 -32.93
C ALA A 401 -2.09 16.12 -32.83
N GLN A 402 -2.57 17.24 -33.33
CA GLN A 402 -4.00 17.54 -33.48
C GLN A 402 -4.68 16.63 -34.51
N ASP A 403 -3.93 16.09 -35.47
CA ASP A 403 -4.42 15.05 -36.39
C ASP A 403 -4.57 13.70 -35.67
N VAL A 404 -3.79 13.50 -34.65
CA VAL A 404 -3.84 12.27 -33.80
C VAL A 404 -4.99 12.33 -32.80
N ILE A 405 -5.29 13.51 -32.23
CA ILE A 405 -6.44 13.75 -31.33
C ILE A 405 -7.13 15.06 -31.77
N ASN A 406 -8.24 14.93 -32.46
CA ASN A 406 -9.02 16.07 -32.85
C ASN A 406 -9.89 16.65 -31.71
N ALA A 407 -10.47 17.85 -31.89
CA ALA A 407 -11.23 18.52 -30.85
C ALA A 407 -12.47 17.72 -30.35
N ARG A 408 -13.12 16.96 -31.24
CA ARG A 408 -14.25 16.09 -30.84
C ARG A 408 -13.78 14.92 -29.99
N GLU A 409 -12.67 14.28 -30.35
CA GLU A 409 -12.05 13.22 -29.58
C GLU A 409 -11.58 13.73 -28.20
N ALA A 410 -10.95 14.92 -28.14
CA ALA A 410 -10.55 15.57 -26.90
C ALA A 410 -11.75 15.77 -25.95
N ALA A 411 -12.89 16.24 -26.46
CA ALA A 411 -14.11 16.40 -25.68
C ALA A 411 -14.68 15.06 -25.17
N VAL A 412 -14.50 13.97 -25.91
CA VAL A 412 -14.86 12.61 -25.49
C VAL A 412 -13.91 12.11 -24.42
N LEU A 413 -12.59 12.31 -24.59
CA LEU A 413 -11.55 11.85 -23.66
C LEU A 413 -11.71 12.46 -22.27
N LEU A 414 -12.10 13.72 -22.17
CA LEU A 414 -12.35 14.40 -20.90
C LEU A 414 -13.64 13.94 -20.19
N SER A 415 -14.55 13.24 -20.89
CA SER A 415 -15.81 12.74 -20.31
C SER A 415 -15.83 11.22 -20.16
N PRO A 416 -15.66 10.68 -18.93
CA PRO A 416 -15.77 9.22 -18.70
C PRO A 416 -17.10 8.63 -19.20
N ALA A 417 -18.20 9.35 -19.03
CA ALA A 417 -19.52 8.90 -19.45
C ALA A 417 -19.62 8.79 -20.99
N ARG A 418 -19.09 9.77 -21.74
CA ARG A 418 -19.06 9.73 -23.21
C ARG A 418 -18.18 8.58 -23.71
N ARG A 419 -16.99 8.39 -23.10
CA ARG A 419 -16.11 7.26 -23.44
C ARG A 419 -16.79 5.91 -23.19
N PHE A 420 -17.53 5.80 -22.09
CA PHE A 420 -18.26 4.58 -21.77
C PHE A 420 -19.38 4.33 -22.77
N ARG A 421 -20.21 5.34 -23.07
CA ARG A 421 -21.30 5.25 -24.05
C ARG A 421 -20.78 4.79 -25.42
N LEU A 422 -19.74 5.45 -25.95
CA LEU A 422 -19.15 5.05 -27.23
C LEU A 422 -18.70 3.57 -27.26
N LYS A 423 -18.12 3.08 -26.17
CA LYS A 423 -17.71 1.68 -26.08
C LYS A 423 -18.91 0.73 -26.04
N VAL A 424 -19.97 1.12 -25.34
CA VAL A 424 -21.22 0.35 -25.31
C VAL A 424 -21.93 0.37 -26.65
N ASP A 425 -21.94 1.53 -27.34
CA ASP A 425 -22.52 1.65 -28.68
C ASP A 425 -21.75 0.80 -29.70
N ALA A 426 -20.42 0.79 -29.64
CA ALA A 426 -19.58 -0.10 -30.45
C ALA A 426 -19.85 -1.59 -30.16
N LEU A 427 -20.06 -1.94 -28.88
CA LEU A 427 -20.44 -3.29 -28.49
C LEU A 427 -21.78 -3.72 -29.10
N ARG A 428 -22.77 -2.81 -29.09
CA ARG A 428 -24.15 -3.08 -29.58
C ARG A 428 -24.25 -3.10 -31.11
N ALA A 429 -23.46 -2.24 -31.77
CA ALA A 429 -23.50 -2.11 -33.25
C ALA A 429 -22.86 -3.29 -33.98
N ALA A 430 -22.13 -4.14 -33.35
CA ALA A 430 -21.26 -5.16 -33.95
C ALA A 430 -21.97 -6.51 -34.24
N GLY A 431 -23.18 -6.60 -34.64
CA GLY A 431 -23.85 -7.79 -35.16
C GLY A 431 -23.70 -9.15 -34.42
N SER A 432 -22.61 -9.33 -33.64
CA SER A 432 -22.38 -10.47 -32.75
C SER A 432 -21.63 -10.08 -31.47
N LEU A 433 -21.85 -10.82 -30.38
CA LEU A 433 -21.20 -10.56 -29.08
C LEU A 433 -19.66 -10.59 -29.18
N ARG A 434 -19.10 -11.53 -29.93
CA ARG A 434 -17.65 -11.65 -30.12
C ARG A 434 -17.05 -10.42 -30.82
N HIS A 435 -17.67 -9.96 -31.89
CA HIS A 435 -17.24 -8.75 -32.61
C HIS A 435 -17.46 -7.51 -31.75
N GLY A 436 -18.57 -7.43 -31.00
CA GLY A 436 -18.84 -6.32 -30.10
C GLY A 436 -17.83 -6.21 -28.97
N VAL A 437 -17.47 -7.31 -28.32
CA VAL A 437 -16.41 -7.35 -27.29
C VAL A 437 -15.06 -6.91 -27.88
N THR A 438 -14.75 -7.33 -29.10
CA THR A 438 -13.53 -6.92 -29.80
C THR A 438 -13.53 -5.42 -30.09
N ALA A 439 -14.63 -4.86 -30.60
CA ALA A 439 -14.79 -3.42 -30.86
C ALA A 439 -14.68 -2.61 -29.56
N TYR A 440 -15.32 -3.05 -28.48
CA TYR A 440 -15.19 -2.44 -27.15
C TYR A 440 -13.73 -2.37 -26.69
N HIS A 441 -12.99 -3.46 -26.83
CA HIS A 441 -11.59 -3.51 -26.43
C HIS A 441 -10.67 -2.66 -27.32
N ARG A 442 -10.90 -2.62 -28.62
CA ARG A 442 -10.15 -1.75 -29.57
C ARG A 442 -10.34 -0.28 -29.20
N LEU A 443 -11.58 0.16 -29.02
CA LEU A 443 -11.89 1.52 -28.63
C LEU A 443 -11.35 1.86 -27.24
N SER A 444 -11.38 0.91 -26.31
CA SER A 444 -10.77 1.07 -24.98
C SER A 444 -9.24 1.29 -25.06
N ARG A 445 -8.55 0.52 -25.92
CA ARG A 445 -7.10 0.68 -26.16
C ARG A 445 -6.79 2.03 -26.82
N LEU A 446 -7.60 2.47 -27.80
CA LEU A 446 -7.45 3.77 -28.43
C LEU A 446 -7.57 4.89 -27.39
N HIS A 447 -8.65 4.94 -26.62
CA HIS A 447 -8.82 5.95 -25.57
C HIS A 447 -7.70 5.91 -24.53
N SER A 448 -7.20 4.72 -24.18
CA SER A 448 -6.06 4.59 -23.26
C SER A 448 -4.77 5.19 -23.82
N ALA A 449 -4.46 4.94 -25.10
CA ALA A 449 -3.28 5.50 -25.75
C ALA A 449 -3.38 7.02 -25.87
N GLN A 450 -4.55 7.55 -26.27
CA GLN A 450 -4.82 8.99 -26.34
C GLN A 450 -4.70 9.68 -24.97
N LEU A 451 -5.22 9.07 -23.90
CA LEU A 451 -5.06 9.58 -22.53
C LEU A 451 -3.60 9.49 -22.05
N SER A 452 -2.84 8.47 -22.48
CA SER A 452 -1.43 8.39 -22.16
C SER A 452 -0.65 9.54 -22.81
N LEU A 453 -0.92 9.86 -24.08
CA LEU A 453 -0.32 11.01 -24.77
C LEU A 453 -0.63 12.33 -24.04
N ALA A 454 -1.91 12.56 -23.71
CA ALA A 454 -2.32 13.75 -22.98
C ALA A 454 -1.66 13.85 -21.60
N THR A 455 -1.48 12.72 -20.91
CA THR A 455 -0.81 12.67 -19.60
C THR A 455 0.68 12.98 -19.71
N GLU A 456 1.38 12.40 -20.69
CA GLU A 456 2.81 12.70 -20.92
C GLU A 456 3.01 14.17 -21.31
N ARG A 457 2.11 14.74 -22.14
CA ARG A 457 2.14 16.17 -22.46
C ARG A 457 1.93 17.04 -21.22
N TRP A 458 0.97 16.68 -20.37
CA TRP A 458 0.74 17.36 -19.10
C TRP A 458 1.98 17.32 -18.18
N HIS A 459 2.67 16.18 -18.11
CA HIS A 459 3.94 16.09 -17.37
C HIS A 459 5.03 16.95 -18.01
N HIS A 460 5.09 16.99 -19.35
CA HIS A 460 6.05 17.81 -20.06
C HIS A 460 5.86 19.31 -19.76
N LEU A 461 4.61 19.81 -19.80
CA LEU A 461 4.27 21.20 -19.48
C LEU A 461 4.69 21.62 -18.07
N ARG A 462 4.76 20.67 -17.14
CA ARG A 462 5.23 20.92 -15.76
C ARG A 462 6.73 20.68 -15.57
N GLY A 463 7.48 20.42 -16.63
CA GLY A 463 8.90 20.09 -16.54
C GLY A 463 9.20 18.71 -15.92
N GLU A 464 8.21 17.83 -15.83
CA GLU A 464 8.33 16.50 -15.27
C GLU A 464 8.55 15.45 -16.38
N ARG A 465 9.77 15.24 -16.80
CA ARG A 465 10.11 14.13 -17.70
C ARG A 465 10.43 12.87 -16.91
N ASP A 466 9.75 11.76 -17.21
CA ASP A 466 10.17 10.42 -16.79
C ASP A 466 10.84 9.73 -17.99
N PRO A 467 12.16 9.46 -17.90
CA PRO A 467 12.90 8.80 -18.99
C PRO A 467 12.41 7.37 -19.32
N SER A 468 11.58 6.78 -18.46
CA SER A 468 10.99 5.46 -18.68
C SER A 468 9.61 5.51 -19.34
N ALA A 469 9.05 6.71 -19.55
CA ALA A 469 7.80 6.89 -20.28
C ALA A 469 8.05 6.80 -21.79
N PRO A 470 7.09 6.28 -22.58
CA PRO A 470 7.16 6.34 -24.03
C PRO A 470 7.24 7.80 -24.49
N ASP A 471 8.03 8.08 -25.51
CA ASP A 471 8.04 9.40 -26.12
C ASP A 471 6.74 9.70 -26.87
N GLU A 472 6.49 11.00 -27.15
CA GLU A 472 5.27 11.44 -27.82
C GLU A 472 5.17 10.82 -29.23
N GLU A 473 6.26 10.65 -29.94
CA GLU A 473 6.30 10.07 -31.29
C GLU A 473 5.86 8.59 -31.29
N THR A 474 6.35 7.81 -30.32
CA THR A 474 5.91 6.42 -30.15
C THR A 474 4.42 6.33 -29.86
N LEU A 475 3.89 7.23 -29.00
CA LEU A 475 2.46 7.29 -28.69
C LEU A 475 1.62 7.72 -29.89
N HIS A 476 2.09 8.68 -30.70
CA HIS A 476 1.46 9.09 -31.96
C HIS A 476 1.32 7.91 -32.93
N ALA A 477 2.44 7.21 -33.19
CA ALA A 477 2.43 6.05 -34.07
C ALA A 477 1.50 4.93 -33.56
N GLN A 478 1.43 4.74 -32.24
CA GLN A 478 0.51 3.79 -31.64
C GLN A 478 -0.96 4.19 -31.84
N ILE A 479 -1.30 5.47 -31.61
CA ILE A 479 -2.68 5.98 -31.78
C ILE A 479 -3.15 5.85 -33.23
N LEU A 480 -2.31 6.23 -34.19
CA LEU A 480 -2.64 6.12 -35.63
C LEU A 480 -2.91 4.65 -36.02
N ARG A 481 -2.09 3.71 -35.56
CA ARG A 481 -2.32 2.28 -35.78
C ARG A 481 -3.63 1.81 -35.17
N LEU A 482 -3.97 2.28 -33.95
CA LEU A 482 -5.21 1.92 -33.28
C LEU A 482 -6.44 2.54 -33.97
N LYS A 483 -6.33 3.79 -34.50
CA LYS A 483 -7.40 4.40 -35.28
C LYS A 483 -7.70 3.65 -36.57
N ALA A 484 -6.68 3.16 -37.25
CA ALA A 484 -6.86 2.36 -38.47
C ALA A 484 -7.51 0.97 -38.20
N ALA A 485 -7.53 0.53 -36.95
CA ALA A 485 -8.10 -0.76 -36.55
C ALA A 485 -9.52 -0.64 -35.93
N VAL A 486 -10.01 0.58 -35.67
CA VAL A 486 -11.35 0.85 -35.11
C VAL A 486 -12.32 1.17 -36.23
#